data_e9ebc807b4321c25cd501675f8dba53d
#
_entry.id   e9ebc807b4321c25cd501675f8dba53d
#
_cell.length_a   1.000
_cell.length_b   1.000
_cell.length_c   1.000
_cell.angle_alpha   90.00
_cell.angle_beta   90.00
_cell.angle_gamma   90.00
#
_symmetry.space_group_name_H-M   'P 1'
#
loop_
_entity.id
_entity.type
_entity.pdbx_description
1 polymer ?
#
loop_
_entity_poly.entity_id
_entity_poly.type
_entity_poly.pdbx_seq_one_letter_code
_entity_poly.pdbx_strand_id
1 'polypeptide(L)'
;MTSDAKALIPLIVADVLELAGLFRDEGEAIARTVGQTQARWQVMSAASADPRTVPQIARRLGVSRQNVQRIADLLVAESSASFEPNPDHRGSPFLVLSARGRD
;
A
#
# COMPACT_ATOMS: atom_id res chain seq x y z
N MET A 1 -40.84 -11.51 30.62
CA MET A 1 -39.69 -10.64 30.52
C MET A 1 -39.82 -9.47 31.50
N THR A 2 -38.86 -9.25 32.36
CA THR A 2 -38.89 -8.20 33.38
C THR A 2 -38.57 -6.84 32.76
N SER A 3 -39.00 -5.75 33.43
CA SER A 3 -38.66 -4.38 33.01
C SER A 3 -37.17 -4.14 32.96
N ASP A 4 -36.40 -4.82 33.82
CA ASP A 4 -34.93 -4.67 33.89
C ASP A 4 -34.28 -5.24 32.62
N ALA A 5 -34.76 -6.36 32.10
CA ALA A 5 -34.27 -6.92 30.86
C ALA A 5 -34.52 -5.98 29.66
N LYS A 6 -35.69 -5.33 29.63
CA LYS A 6 -36.02 -4.36 28.57
C LYS A 6 -35.12 -3.11 28.65
N ALA A 7 -34.76 -2.69 29.86
CA ALA A 7 -33.89 -1.53 30.04
C ALA A 7 -32.44 -1.83 29.63
N LEU A 8 -31.99 -3.08 29.77
CA LEU A 8 -30.63 -3.50 29.41
C LEU A 8 -30.41 -3.69 27.91
N ILE A 9 -31.44 -4.08 27.16
CA ILE A 9 -31.32 -4.34 25.70
C ILE A 9 -30.73 -3.17 24.93
N PRO A 10 -31.19 -1.91 25.07
CA PRO A 10 -30.60 -0.78 24.36
C PRO A 10 -29.12 -0.54 24.71
N LEU A 11 -28.72 -0.76 25.97
CA LEU A 11 -27.35 -0.60 26.41
C LEU A 11 -26.45 -1.67 25.79
N ILE A 12 -26.90 -2.92 25.74
CA ILE A 12 -26.17 -4.02 25.11
C ILE A 12 -26.00 -3.75 23.60
N VAL A 13 -27.04 -3.28 22.93
CA VAL A 13 -26.99 -2.94 21.51
C VAL A 13 -26.00 -1.82 21.26
N ALA A 14 -26.00 -0.77 22.09
CA ALA A 14 -25.05 0.33 21.98
C ALA A 14 -23.60 -0.15 22.14
N ASP A 15 -23.33 -1.01 23.11
CA ASP A 15 -22.00 -1.57 23.35
C ASP A 15 -21.53 -2.44 22.17
N VAL A 16 -22.43 -3.27 21.61
CA VAL A 16 -22.11 -4.10 20.46
C VAL A 16 -21.79 -3.24 19.23
N LEU A 17 -22.56 -2.19 18.97
CA LEU A 17 -22.31 -1.28 17.87
C LEU A 17 -20.98 -0.52 18.01
N GLU A 18 -20.66 -0.09 19.24
CA GLU A 18 -19.39 0.58 19.52
C GLU A 18 -18.22 -0.36 19.29
N LEU A 19 -18.30 -1.59 19.79
CA LEU A 19 -17.29 -2.62 19.61
C LEU A 19 -17.12 -2.98 18.11
N ALA A 20 -18.21 -3.10 17.38
CA ALA A 20 -18.18 -3.36 15.94
C ALA A 20 -17.52 -2.21 15.18
N GLY A 21 -17.73 -0.96 15.61
CA GLY A 21 -17.07 0.22 15.06
C GLY A 21 -15.56 0.18 15.27
N LEU A 22 -15.12 -0.18 16.49
CA LEU A 22 -13.71 -0.32 16.82
C LEU A 22 -13.05 -1.42 15.96
N PHE A 23 -13.67 -2.57 15.82
CA PHE A 23 -13.15 -3.64 14.96
C PHE A 23 -13.07 -3.21 13.50
N ARG A 24 -14.05 -2.44 13.03
CA ARG A 24 -14.04 -1.94 11.67
C ARG A 24 -12.87 -1.00 11.42
N ASP A 25 -12.62 -0.07 12.36
CA ASP A 25 -11.52 0.89 12.26
C ASP A 25 -10.16 0.18 12.28
N GLU A 26 -9.99 -0.82 13.15
CA GLU A 26 -8.78 -1.65 13.17
C GLU A 26 -8.62 -2.45 11.88
N GLY A 27 -9.72 -3.02 11.37
CA GLY A 27 -9.72 -3.76 10.11
C GLY A 27 -9.34 -2.87 8.93
N GLU A 28 -9.84 -1.64 8.89
CA GLU A 28 -9.48 -0.66 7.86
C GLU A 28 -8.00 -0.27 7.95
N ALA A 29 -7.47 -0.09 9.16
CA ALA A 29 -6.06 0.22 9.36
C ALA A 29 -5.17 -0.94 8.91
N ILE A 30 -5.52 -2.17 9.25
CA ILE A 30 -4.83 -3.38 8.81
C ILE A 30 -4.89 -3.50 7.29
N ALA A 31 -6.06 -3.30 6.70
CA ALA A 31 -6.25 -3.39 5.24
C ALA A 31 -5.39 -2.36 4.51
N ARG A 32 -5.28 -1.13 5.03
CA ARG A 32 -4.41 -0.10 4.46
C ARG A 32 -2.94 -0.51 4.52
N THR A 33 -2.50 -1.07 5.65
CA THR A 33 -1.12 -1.53 5.84
C THR A 33 -0.80 -2.67 4.87
N VAL A 34 -1.69 -3.65 4.75
CA VAL A 34 -1.55 -4.75 3.80
C VAL A 34 -1.52 -4.24 2.37
N GLY A 35 -2.41 -3.30 2.02
CA GLY A 35 -2.47 -2.70 0.70
C GLY A 35 -1.18 -1.94 0.34
N GLN A 36 -0.62 -1.20 1.28
CA GLN A 36 0.66 -0.50 1.10
C GLN A 36 1.81 -1.49 0.90
N THR A 37 1.86 -2.55 1.69
CA THR A 37 2.87 -3.60 1.58
C THR A 37 2.75 -4.32 0.23
N GLN A 38 1.55 -4.63 -0.18
CA GLN A 38 1.29 -5.28 -1.46
C GLN A 38 1.68 -4.38 -2.65
N ALA A 39 1.32 -3.10 -2.60
CA ALA A 39 1.68 -2.14 -3.64
C ALA A 39 3.20 -2.00 -3.77
N ARG A 40 3.91 -1.91 -2.65
CA ARG A 40 5.36 -1.86 -2.61
C ARG A 40 5.96 -3.12 -3.25
N TRP A 41 5.48 -4.30 -2.86
CA TRP A 41 5.94 -5.57 -3.42
C TRP A 41 5.70 -5.66 -4.93
N GLN A 42 4.54 -5.19 -5.40
CA GLN A 42 4.21 -5.18 -6.82
C GLN A 42 5.17 -4.29 -7.63
N VAL A 43 5.49 -3.09 -7.12
CA VAL A 43 6.45 -2.20 -7.77
C VAL A 43 7.84 -2.84 -7.81
N MET A 44 8.29 -3.41 -6.70
CA MET A 44 9.57 -4.10 -6.62
C MET A 44 9.62 -5.28 -7.59
N SER A 45 8.57 -6.08 -7.64
CA SER A 45 8.47 -7.23 -8.55
C SER A 45 8.52 -6.78 -10.02
N ALA A 46 7.82 -5.70 -10.35
CA ALA A 46 7.82 -5.16 -11.71
C ALA A 46 9.20 -4.65 -12.15
N ALA A 47 10.02 -4.16 -11.22
CA ALA A 47 11.36 -3.66 -11.48
C ALA A 47 12.46 -4.72 -11.35
N SER A 48 12.14 -5.93 -10.85
CA SER A 48 13.16 -6.94 -10.49
C SER A 48 13.77 -7.64 -11.69
N ALA A 49 12.99 -7.93 -12.72
CA ALA A 49 13.47 -8.67 -13.88
C ALA A 49 14.29 -7.78 -14.82
N ASP A 50 13.77 -6.59 -15.12
CA ASP A 50 14.38 -5.61 -16.01
C ASP A 50 14.21 -4.20 -15.45
N PRO A 51 15.16 -3.29 -15.70
CA PRO A 51 14.96 -1.89 -15.38
C PRO A 51 13.71 -1.35 -16.09
N ARG A 52 12.85 -0.64 -15.36
CA ARG A 52 11.62 -0.07 -15.90
C ARG A 52 11.44 1.36 -15.42
N THR A 53 10.83 2.18 -16.26
CA THR A 53 10.44 3.54 -15.87
C THR A 53 9.16 3.51 -15.04
N VAL A 54 8.90 4.58 -14.28
CA VAL A 54 7.65 4.73 -13.53
C VAL A 54 6.43 4.58 -14.43
N PRO A 55 6.35 5.24 -15.60
CA PRO A 55 5.20 5.03 -16.51
C PRO A 55 5.03 3.58 -16.98
N GLN A 56 6.11 2.86 -17.22
CA GLN A 56 6.05 1.44 -17.63
C GLN A 56 5.50 0.57 -16.50
N ILE A 57 5.97 0.80 -15.27
CA ILE A 57 5.49 0.08 -14.08
C ILE A 57 4.01 0.36 -13.86
N ALA A 58 3.61 1.63 -13.90
CA ALA A 58 2.22 2.04 -13.73
C ALA A 58 1.29 1.36 -14.72
N ARG A 59 1.70 1.32 -15.98
CA ARG A 59 0.93 0.68 -17.06
C ARG A 59 0.82 -0.82 -16.86
N ARG A 60 1.91 -1.47 -16.46
CA ARG A 60 1.94 -2.90 -16.20
C ARG A 60 1.05 -3.30 -15.02
N LEU A 61 1.03 -2.49 -13.96
CA LEU A 61 0.25 -2.76 -12.77
C LEU A 61 -1.19 -2.25 -12.84
N GLY A 62 -1.51 -1.40 -13.82
CA GLY A 62 -2.84 -0.80 -13.95
C GLY A 62 -3.13 0.22 -12.85
N VAL A 63 -2.12 0.96 -12.40
CA VAL A 63 -2.23 1.97 -11.34
C VAL A 63 -1.73 3.31 -11.84
N SER A 64 -1.92 4.39 -11.05
CA SER A 64 -1.50 5.72 -11.44
C SER A 64 0.03 5.86 -11.38
N ARG A 65 0.57 6.69 -12.27
CA ARG A 65 2.00 7.06 -12.26
C ARG A 65 2.38 7.73 -10.94
N GLN A 66 1.49 8.58 -10.42
CA GLN A 66 1.72 9.29 -9.17
C GLN A 66 1.90 8.32 -7.99
N ASN A 67 1.10 7.27 -7.94
CA ASN A 67 1.22 6.25 -6.88
C ASN A 67 2.52 5.47 -7.01
N VAL A 68 2.89 5.07 -8.22
CA VAL A 68 4.15 4.37 -8.48
C VAL A 68 5.33 5.27 -8.15
N GLN A 69 5.28 6.56 -8.54
CA GLN A 69 6.35 7.53 -8.23
C GLN A 69 6.55 7.65 -6.73
N ARG A 70 5.48 7.76 -5.97
CA ARG A 70 5.55 7.83 -4.51
C ARG A 70 6.25 6.60 -3.90
N ILE A 71 5.90 5.42 -4.38
CA ILE A 71 6.50 4.17 -3.91
C ILE A 71 7.98 4.08 -4.34
N ALA A 72 8.27 4.45 -5.58
CA ALA A 72 9.64 4.46 -6.08
C ALA A 72 10.53 5.42 -5.26
N ASP A 73 10.03 6.60 -4.94
CA ASP A 73 10.76 7.57 -4.12
C ASP A 73 11.03 7.02 -2.71
N LEU A 74 10.08 6.30 -2.11
CA LEU A 74 10.26 5.64 -0.82
C LEU A 74 11.34 4.55 -0.91
N LEU A 75 11.33 3.74 -1.95
CA LEU A 75 12.33 2.69 -2.15
C LEU A 75 13.73 3.27 -2.30
N VAL A 76 13.86 4.38 -3.03
CA VAL A 76 15.13 5.06 -3.19
C VAL A 76 15.60 5.66 -1.87
N ALA A 77 14.69 6.29 -1.11
CA ALA A 77 15.04 6.89 0.19
C ALA A 77 15.56 5.85 1.19
N GLU A 78 15.07 4.62 1.14
CA GLU A 78 15.54 3.54 2.02
C GLU A 78 16.66 2.70 1.41
N SER A 79 17.23 3.11 0.30
CA SER A 79 18.33 2.45 -0.40
C SER A 79 17.97 1.06 -0.96
N SER A 80 16.69 0.79 -1.15
CA SER A 80 16.20 -0.44 -1.78
C SER A 80 16.18 -0.36 -3.30
N ALA A 81 16.28 0.83 -3.85
CA ALA A 81 16.33 1.08 -5.30
C ALA A 81 17.12 2.35 -5.60
N SER A 82 17.40 2.56 -6.86
CA SER A 82 17.98 3.82 -7.37
C SER A 82 17.34 4.15 -8.71
N PHE A 83 17.38 5.43 -9.08
CA PHE A 83 17.03 5.86 -10.43
C PHE A 83 18.30 5.90 -11.28
N GLU A 84 18.25 5.28 -12.44
CA GLU A 84 19.33 5.27 -13.40
C GLU A 84 18.92 5.95 -14.70
N PRO A 85 19.88 6.62 -15.40
CA PRO A 85 19.56 7.29 -16.65
C PRO A 85 18.98 6.36 -17.68
N ASN A 86 17.96 6.85 -18.38
CA ASN A 86 17.36 6.19 -19.53
C ASN A 86 17.82 6.97 -20.79
N PRO A 87 18.72 6.41 -21.60
CA PRO A 87 19.24 7.13 -22.77
C PRO A 87 18.16 7.41 -23.82
N ASP A 88 17.10 6.63 -23.87
CA ASP A 88 16.02 6.81 -24.82
C ASP A 88 15.01 7.86 -24.41
N HIS A 89 14.96 8.20 -23.11
CA HIS A 89 13.98 9.15 -22.58
C HIS A 89 14.49 9.80 -21.29
N ARG A 90 15.06 10.99 -21.40
CA ARG A 90 15.71 11.71 -20.27
C ARG A 90 14.75 12.04 -19.13
N GLY A 91 13.47 12.29 -19.41
CA GLY A 91 12.47 12.61 -18.41
C GLY A 91 11.92 11.42 -17.64
N SER A 92 12.30 10.21 -18.02
CA SER A 92 11.79 8.98 -17.39
C SER A 92 12.95 8.04 -17.08
N PRO A 93 13.64 8.23 -15.94
CA PRO A 93 14.72 7.33 -15.56
C PRO A 93 14.21 5.93 -15.23
N PHE A 94 15.08 4.95 -15.29
CA PHE A 94 14.79 3.59 -14.88
C PHE A 94 14.84 3.46 -13.35
N LEU A 95 13.89 2.72 -12.79
CA LEU A 95 13.95 2.28 -11.40
C LEU A 95 14.66 0.92 -11.38
N VAL A 96 15.75 0.86 -10.62
CA VAL A 96 16.59 -0.34 -10.51
C VAL A 96 16.68 -0.75 -9.04
N LEU A 97 16.39 -2.00 -8.74
CA LEU A 97 16.51 -2.51 -7.37
C LEU A 97 17.98 -2.65 -6.99
N SER A 98 18.32 -2.23 -5.77
CA SER A 98 19.61 -2.47 -5.18
C SER A 98 19.72 -3.92 -4.66
N ALA A 99 20.90 -4.34 -4.23
CA ALA A 99 21.10 -5.62 -3.56
C ALA A 99 20.19 -5.75 -2.34
N ARG A 100 20.03 -4.67 -1.58
CA ARG A 100 19.12 -4.61 -0.43
C ARG A 100 17.66 -4.80 -0.85
N GLY A 101 17.24 -4.21 -1.95
CA GLY A 101 15.88 -4.33 -2.46
C GLY A 101 15.56 -5.72 -3.00
N ARG A 102 16.58 -6.48 -3.42
CA ARG A 102 16.42 -7.85 -3.92
C ARG A 102 16.36 -8.90 -2.82
N ASP A 103 16.88 -8.58 -1.67
CA ASP A 103 16.84 -9.46 -0.49
C ASP A 103 15.52 -9.26 0.27
#